data_0b48015881a9bb39e94e32c802056533
#
_entry.id   0b48015881a9bb39e94e32c802056533
#
_cell.length_a   1.000
_cell.length_b   1.000
_cell.length_c   1.000
_cell.angle_alpha   90.00
_cell.angle_beta   90.00
_cell.angle_gamma   90.00
#
_symmetry.space_group_name_H-M   'P 1'
#
loop_
_entity.id
_entity.type
_entity.pdbx_description
1 polymer ?
#
loop_
_entity_poly.entity_id
_entity_poly.type
_entity_poly.pdbx_seq_one_letter_code
_entity_poly.pdbx_strand_id
1 'polypeptide(L)'
;MLIVEESAFLLTVQDPGRTGWRRYGVPAAGPMDAFAFRAANALAGNPTGAAALEIGLGGCRLQAGADLLAVVTGAGFALRLDNRPAPLWMLLRLRRGQTLSLHPMPGGCWAYLAVSGGLDVPPVLGSRAYSPALGQAVHPPLQAGDAIATGRPARAVYPGRFLPPEARPAYRDLPTLEVIPGPQLEAFTLEGQAAFLFGEYAVRMDSDRMGYRLEGPPIGHHDGADITSQGLAIGTVQVPASGQPMVMMSDAPTTGGYTQIAVVVSADLPLLAQCPPGMGRVRFRQTTVAAAQARWRWLVHGLETSIREPEEDSLGWVDGA
;
A
#
# COMPACT_ATOMS: atom_id res chain seq x y z
N MET A 1 16.46 -8.10 15.05
CA MET A 1 16.59 -8.35 13.60
C MET A 1 15.51 -9.33 13.16
N LEU A 2 15.09 -9.26 11.91
CA LEU A 2 14.25 -10.26 11.25
C LEU A 2 15.09 -11.03 10.23
N ILE A 3 14.85 -12.32 10.11
CA ILE A 3 15.53 -13.23 9.17
C ILE A 3 14.48 -13.74 8.20
N VAL A 4 14.74 -13.66 6.90
CA VAL A 4 13.82 -14.15 5.86
C VAL A 4 14.07 -15.64 5.64
N GLU A 5 13.13 -16.50 6.00
CA GLU A 5 13.20 -17.92 5.72
C GLU A 5 12.61 -18.26 4.34
N GLU A 6 11.48 -17.62 3.99
CA GLU A 6 10.84 -17.70 2.67
C GLU A 6 10.40 -16.29 2.23
N SER A 7 10.74 -15.90 1.01
CA SER A 7 10.37 -14.59 0.48
C SER A 7 9.06 -14.64 -0.31
N ALA A 8 8.24 -13.59 -0.20
CA ALA A 8 7.14 -13.32 -1.11
C ALA A 8 7.66 -13.02 -2.53
N PHE A 9 6.76 -12.98 -3.52
CA PHE A 9 7.11 -12.51 -4.87
C PHE A 9 7.74 -11.11 -4.82
N LEU A 10 7.22 -10.25 -3.94
CA LEU A 10 7.79 -8.92 -3.67
C LEU A 10 7.82 -8.69 -2.16
N LEU A 11 9.03 -8.70 -1.58
CA LEU A 11 9.28 -8.38 -0.17
C LEU A 11 10.27 -7.22 -0.11
N THR A 12 9.78 -6.01 0.19
CA THR A 12 10.58 -4.79 0.11
C THR A 12 10.48 -3.94 1.38
N VAL A 13 11.52 -3.15 1.61
CA VAL A 13 11.48 -2.08 2.62
C VAL A 13 10.75 -0.89 2.02
N GLN A 14 9.75 -0.38 2.73
CA GLN A 14 9.04 0.84 2.37
C GLN A 14 8.98 1.80 3.56
N ASP A 15 8.99 3.10 3.25
CA ASP A 15 8.68 4.22 4.13
C ASP A 15 7.74 5.20 3.38
N PRO A 16 7.40 6.39 3.88
CA PRO A 16 6.50 7.29 3.14
C PRO A 16 6.96 7.74 1.75
N GLY A 17 8.17 7.39 1.35
CA GLY A 17 8.71 7.71 0.04
C GLY A 17 9.57 8.98 0.00
N ARG A 18 10.17 9.24 -1.18
CA ARG A 18 11.11 10.33 -1.46
C ARG A 18 10.40 11.58 -1.90
N THR A 19 10.28 12.56 -1.01
CA THR A 19 9.71 13.86 -1.36
C THR A 19 10.76 14.81 -1.93
N GLY A 20 10.34 15.70 -2.87
CA GLY A 20 11.21 16.75 -3.43
C GLY A 20 12.10 16.33 -4.60
N TRP A 21 12.22 15.04 -4.91
CA TRP A 21 13.13 14.54 -5.95
C TRP A 21 12.46 14.29 -7.31
N ARG A 22 11.13 14.35 -7.39
CA ARG A 22 10.40 14.11 -8.65
C ARG A 22 10.81 15.06 -9.77
N ARG A 23 11.20 16.30 -9.46
CA ARG A 23 11.73 17.29 -10.43
C ARG A 23 13.03 16.83 -11.11
N TYR A 24 13.72 15.84 -10.56
CA TYR A 24 14.92 15.24 -11.14
C TYR A 24 14.66 13.86 -11.77
N GLY A 25 13.39 13.50 -12.00
CA GLY A 25 13.00 12.22 -12.58
C GLY A 25 13.00 11.04 -11.59
N VAL A 26 13.20 11.28 -10.29
CA VAL A 26 13.21 10.21 -9.29
C VAL A 26 11.79 9.96 -8.77
N PRO A 27 11.24 8.75 -8.93
CA PRO A 27 9.93 8.39 -8.38
C PRO A 27 9.89 8.52 -6.85
N ALA A 28 8.72 8.85 -6.33
CA ALA A 28 8.55 8.96 -4.88
C ALA A 28 8.69 7.59 -4.18
N ALA A 29 8.24 6.53 -4.81
CA ALA A 29 8.06 5.21 -4.19
C ALA A 29 7.13 5.27 -2.97
N GLY A 30 7.33 4.40 -2.00
CA GLY A 30 6.47 4.30 -0.81
C GLY A 30 5.47 3.16 -0.91
N PRO A 31 4.60 2.99 0.11
CA PRO A 31 3.70 1.86 0.19
C PRO A 31 2.59 1.93 -0.86
N MET A 32 2.16 0.77 -1.35
CA MET A 32 0.98 0.65 -2.22
C MET A 32 -0.30 0.99 -1.44
N ASP A 33 -0.45 0.43 -0.24
CA ASP A 33 -1.54 0.74 0.70
C ASP A 33 -1.01 1.61 1.84
N ALA A 34 -1.10 2.92 1.65
CA ALA A 34 -0.61 3.90 2.62
C ALA A 34 -1.35 3.86 3.95
N PHE A 35 -2.62 3.42 3.99
CA PHE A 35 -3.37 3.30 5.24
C PHE A 35 -2.87 2.12 6.06
N ALA A 36 -2.78 0.92 5.48
CA ALA A 36 -2.28 -0.27 6.16
C ALA A 36 -0.84 -0.05 6.67
N PHE A 37 0.04 0.56 5.85
CA PHE A 37 1.40 0.93 6.25
C PHE A 37 1.42 1.86 7.47
N ARG A 38 0.61 2.93 7.46
CA ARG A 38 0.51 3.87 8.59
C ARG A 38 -0.02 3.19 9.84
N ALA A 39 -1.04 2.35 9.70
CA ALA A 39 -1.62 1.59 10.79
C ALA A 39 -0.60 0.64 11.44
N ALA A 40 0.20 -0.06 10.64
CA ALA A 40 1.28 -0.92 11.14
C ALA A 40 2.25 -0.13 12.02
N ASN A 41 2.74 1.02 11.54
CA ASN A 41 3.66 1.86 12.31
C ASN A 41 3.00 2.45 13.56
N ALA A 42 1.76 2.91 13.48
CA ALA A 42 1.03 3.46 14.63
C ALA A 42 0.83 2.40 15.73
N LEU A 43 0.45 1.17 15.36
CA LEU A 43 0.30 0.04 16.27
C LEU A 43 1.63 -0.36 16.90
N ALA A 44 2.72 -0.37 16.13
CA ALA A 44 4.06 -0.66 16.62
C ALA A 44 4.68 0.47 17.47
N GLY A 45 3.99 1.61 17.62
CA GLY A 45 4.48 2.77 18.35
C GLY A 45 5.60 3.54 17.66
N ASN A 46 5.74 3.35 16.37
CA ASN A 46 6.76 3.99 15.53
C ASN A 46 6.36 5.41 15.10
N PRO A 47 7.33 6.29 14.81
CA PRO A 47 7.07 7.50 14.03
C PRO A 47 6.44 7.17 12.67
N THR A 48 5.66 8.11 12.13
CA THR A 48 4.99 7.94 10.81
C THR A 48 5.95 7.71 9.64
N GLY A 49 7.21 8.11 9.78
CA GLY A 49 8.27 7.92 8.78
C GLY A 49 9.13 6.67 8.97
N ALA A 50 8.80 5.80 9.94
CA ALA A 50 9.56 4.57 10.14
C ALA A 50 9.37 3.59 8.98
N ALA A 51 10.46 2.92 8.61
CA ALA A 51 10.41 1.88 7.59
C ALA A 51 9.76 0.60 8.12
N ALA A 52 9.01 -0.07 7.23
CA ALA A 52 8.38 -1.37 7.45
C ALA A 52 8.59 -2.27 6.22
N LEU A 53 8.33 -3.56 6.35
CA LEU A 53 8.29 -4.46 5.20
C LEU A 53 6.93 -4.33 4.51
N GLU A 54 6.96 -4.19 3.19
CA GLU A 54 5.83 -4.40 2.31
C GLU A 54 5.93 -5.79 1.69
N ILE A 55 4.86 -6.57 1.81
CA ILE A 55 4.74 -7.96 1.36
C ILE A 55 3.67 -8.00 0.29
N GLY A 56 4.06 -8.31 -0.94
CA GLY A 56 3.16 -8.31 -2.09
C GLY A 56 3.14 -9.62 -2.86
N LEU A 57 1.95 -9.98 -3.37
CA LEU A 57 1.74 -11.04 -4.36
C LEU A 57 2.37 -12.39 -3.98
N GLY A 58 2.21 -12.83 -2.74
CA GLY A 58 2.73 -14.12 -2.29
C GLY A 58 2.89 -14.21 -0.78
N GLY A 59 3.06 -15.41 -0.27
CA GLY A 59 3.35 -15.65 1.15
C GLY A 59 4.81 -15.44 1.48
N CYS A 60 5.11 -15.23 2.76
CA CYS A 60 6.48 -15.20 3.25
C CYS A 60 6.58 -15.82 4.64
N ARG A 61 7.81 -16.17 5.04
CA ARG A 61 8.11 -16.66 6.38
C ARG A 61 9.34 -15.94 6.94
N LEU A 62 9.15 -15.34 8.12
CA LEU A 62 10.12 -14.46 8.76
C LEU A 62 10.38 -14.94 10.19
N GLN A 63 11.64 -15.15 10.56
CA GLN A 63 12.04 -15.55 11.91
C GLN A 63 12.49 -14.33 12.72
N ALA A 64 12.10 -14.30 13.98
CA ALA A 64 12.59 -13.32 14.96
C ALA A 64 14.00 -13.70 15.44
N GLY A 65 15.02 -12.92 15.09
CA GLY A 65 16.39 -13.14 15.57
C GLY A 65 16.67 -12.62 16.98
N ALA A 66 15.71 -11.94 17.59
CA ALA A 66 15.68 -11.43 18.98
C ALA A 66 14.23 -11.28 19.40
N ASP A 67 13.98 -11.10 20.70
CA ASP A 67 12.67 -10.71 21.19
C ASP A 67 12.28 -9.34 20.62
N LEU A 68 11.08 -9.23 20.06
CA LEU A 68 10.59 -8.02 19.44
C LEU A 68 9.05 -7.95 19.45
N LEU A 69 8.51 -6.76 19.24
CA LEU A 69 7.10 -6.54 19.01
C LEU A 69 6.88 -6.24 17.54
N ALA A 70 5.96 -6.97 16.91
CA ALA A 70 5.64 -6.82 15.50
C ALA A 70 4.14 -6.83 15.26
N VAL A 71 3.71 -6.16 14.21
CA VAL A 71 2.33 -6.16 13.76
C VAL A 71 2.28 -6.35 12.25
N VAL A 72 1.30 -7.12 11.79
CA VAL A 72 0.98 -7.25 10.37
C VAL A 72 -0.38 -6.62 10.10
N THR A 73 -0.45 -5.75 9.11
CA THR A 73 -1.67 -5.10 8.61
C THR A 73 -1.84 -5.37 7.12
N GLY A 74 -2.96 -4.92 6.53
CA GLY A 74 -3.26 -5.13 5.11
C GLY A 74 -4.39 -6.14 4.92
N ALA A 75 -4.51 -6.68 3.72
CA ALA A 75 -5.59 -7.61 3.36
C ALA A 75 -5.09 -8.75 2.46
N GLY A 76 -5.88 -9.83 2.37
CA GLY A 76 -5.57 -10.98 1.54
C GLY A 76 -4.53 -11.94 2.12
N PHE A 77 -4.40 -12.01 3.46
CA PHE A 77 -3.46 -12.93 4.11
C PHE A 77 -4.03 -13.54 5.39
N ALA A 78 -3.68 -14.79 5.64
CA ALA A 78 -3.77 -15.43 6.95
C ALA A 78 -2.39 -15.39 7.61
N LEU A 79 -2.34 -14.91 8.88
CA LEU A 79 -1.13 -14.83 9.67
C LEU A 79 -1.03 -16.03 10.61
N ARG A 80 0.17 -16.59 10.75
CA ARG A 80 0.49 -17.63 11.76
C ARG A 80 1.76 -17.26 12.51
N LEU A 81 1.76 -17.56 13.81
CA LEU A 81 2.94 -17.54 14.68
C LEU A 81 3.24 -18.98 15.11
N ASP A 82 4.40 -19.50 14.74
CA ASP A 82 4.80 -20.90 14.96
C ASP A 82 3.70 -21.90 14.54
N ASN A 83 3.16 -21.71 13.33
CA ASN A 83 2.06 -22.49 12.73
C ASN A 83 0.68 -22.35 13.43
N ARG A 84 0.54 -21.58 14.51
CA ARG A 84 -0.75 -21.28 15.14
C ARG A 84 -1.36 -20.03 14.49
N PRO A 85 -2.68 -19.98 14.25
CA PRO A 85 -3.33 -18.76 13.76
C PRO A 85 -3.03 -17.56 14.66
N ALA A 86 -2.73 -16.42 14.06
CA ALA A 86 -2.49 -15.16 14.76
C ALA A 86 -3.30 -14.01 14.12
N PRO A 87 -3.71 -13.01 14.89
CA PRO A 87 -4.51 -11.91 14.37
C PRO A 87 -3.67 -10.93 13.53
N LEU A 88 -4.24 -10.46 12.41
CA LEU A 88 -3.80 -9.24 11.73
C LEU A 88 -4.28 -8.01 12.51
N TRP A 89 -3.62 -6.86 12.31
CA TRP A 89 -3.98 -5.57 12.89
C TRP A 89 -3.87 -5.52 14.42
N MET A 90 -3.04 -6.40 14.99
CA MET A 90 -2.75 -6.47 16.43
C MET A 90 -1.24 -6.60 16.63
N LEU A 91 -0.71 -5.86 17.60
CA LEU A 91 0.69 -5.92 18.00
C LEU A 91 0.97 -7.23 18.76
N LEU A 92 1.88 -8.04 18.25
CA LEU A 92 2.25 -9.34 18.80
C LEU A 92 3.64 -9.27 19.42
N ARG A 93 3.87 -10.04 20.48
CA ARG A 93 5.20 -10.34 20.97
C ARG A 93 5.76 -11.55 20.24
N LEU A 94 6.95 -11.41 19.67
CA LEU A 94 7.72 -12.49 19.08
C LEU A 94 8.94 -12.73 19.96
N ARG A 95 9.13 -13.96 20.42
CA ARG A 95 10.34 -14.38 21.10
C ARG A 95 11.39 -14.77 20.07
N ARG A 96 12.66 -14.66 20.43
CA ARG A 96 13.78 -15.12 19.60
C ARG A 96 13.54 -16.55 19.10
N GLY A 97 13.68 -16.77 17.81
CA GLY A 97 13.51 -18.06 17.15
C GLY A 97 12.08 -18.34 16.67
N GLN A 98 11.06 -17.59 17.15
CA GLN A 98 9.69 -17.75 16.64
C GLN A 98 9.56 -17.27 15.21
N THR A 99 8.65 -17.88 14.46
CA THR A 99 8.44 -17.64 13.03
C THR A 99 7.05 -17.09 12.77
N LEU A 100 6.99 -15.95 12.07
CA LEU A 100 5.77 -15.43 11.46
C LEU A 100 5.66 -15.92 10.02
N SER A 101 4.52 -16.52 9.66
CA SER A 101 4.22 -16.89 8.28
C SER A 101 2.92 -16.25 7.78
N LEU A 102 2.98 -15.67 6.58
CA LEU A 102 1.85 -15.09 5.88
C LEU A 102 1.48 -16.01 4.72
N HIS A 103 0.21 -16.39 4.67
CA HIS A 103 -0.34 -17.23 3.61
C HIS A 103 -1.34 -16.44 2.80
N PRO A 104 -1.23 -16.39 1.46
CA PRO A 104 -2.19 -15.67 0.62
C PRO A 104 -3.62 -16.19 0.81
N MET A 105 -4.56 -15.25 0.87
CA MET A 105 -5.99 -15.48 0.95
C MET A 105 -6.71 -14.53 -0.02
N PRO A 106 -7.94 -14.83 -0.45
CA PRO A 106 -8.74 -13.86 -1.22
C PRO A 106 -8.96 -12.54 -0.46
N GLY A 107 -9.26 -11.47 -1.20
CA GLY A 107 -9.68 -10.17 -0.64
C GLY A 107 -8.56 -9.16 -0.40
N GLY A 108 -7.41 -9.34 -1.05
CA GLY A 108 -6.30 -8.40 -1.00
C GLY A 108 -5.02 -8.99 -1.56
N CYS A 109 -3.94 -8.20 -1.60
CA CYS A 109 -2.65 -8.64 -2.13
C CYS A 109 -1.43 -7.92 -1.51
N TRP A 110 -1.63 -6.99 -0.58
CA TRP A 110 -0.55 -6.27 0.09
C TRP A 110 -0.71 -6.34 1.61
N ALA A 111 0.39 -6.69 2.28
CA ALA A 111 0.51 -6.63 3.73
C ALA A 111 1.74 -5.83 4.14
N TYR A 112 1.72 -5.32 5.37
CA TYR A 112 2.81 -4.54 5.95
C TYR A 112 3.19 -5.11 7.30
N LEU A 113 4.46 -5.43 7.48
CA LEU A 113 5.01 -5.84 8.77
C LEU A 113 5.84 -4.69 9.35
N ALA A 114 5.38 -4.11 10.44
CA ALA A 114 6.13 -3.15 11.24
C ALA A 114 6.63 -3.79 12.53
N VAL A 115 7.87 -3.46 12.89
CA VAL A 115 8.48 -3.85 14.17
C VAL A 115 8.59 -2.60 15.04
N SER A 116 8.37 -2.72 16.34
CA SER A 116 8.61 -1.61 17.27
C SER A 116 10.08 -1.19 17.21
N GLY A 117 10.31 0.09 16.88
CA GLY A 117 11.64 0.63 16.57
C GLY A 117 11.91 0.78 15.06
N GLY A 118 11.04 0.24 14.18
CA GLY A 118 11.20 0.28 12.73
C GLY A 118 12.33 -0.62 12.21
N LEU A 119 12.61 -0.51 10.92
CA LEU A 119 13.72 -1.20 10.27
C LEU A 119 14.92 -0.26 10.16
N ASP A 120 16.10 -0.76 10.53
CA ASP A 120 17.36 -0.02 10.49
C ASP A 120 18.04 -0.22 9.15
N VAL A 121 17.59 0.56 8.16
CA VAL A 121 18.12 0.59 6.79
C VAL A 121 18.59 2.00 6.47
N PRO A 122 19.77 2.18 5.86
CA PRO A 122 20.25 3.50 5.48
C PRO A 122 19.30 4.21 4.49
N PRO A 123 19.00 5.50 4.69
CA PRO A 123 18.18 6.25 3.76
C PRO A 123 18.99 6.66 2.51
N VAL A 124 18.33 6.66 1.35
CA VAL A 124 18.85 7.18 0.09
C VAL A 124 17.94 8.30 -0.40
N LEU A 125 18.47 9.48 -0.62
CA LEU A 125 17.70 10.68 -0.96
C LEU A 125 16.57 10.98 0.07
N GLY A 126 16.86 10.73 1.36
CA GLY A 126 15.92 10.98 2.46
C GLY A 126 14.86 9.90 2.69
N SER A 127 14.90 8.78 1.98
CA SER A 127 13.94 7.68 2.12
C SER A 127 14.63 6.31 2.09
N ARG A 128 14.02 5.33 2.77
CA ARG A 128 14.43 3.91 2.80
C ARG A 128 13.63 3.07 1.81
N ALA A 129 12.60 3.65 1.17
CA ALA A 129 11.72 2.93 0.29
C ALA A 129 12.49 2.35 -0.91
N TYR A 130 12.27 1.07 -1.18
CA TYR A 130 12.69 0.45 -2.42
C TYR A 130 12.02 1.12 -3.62
N SER A 131 12.77 1.28 -4.69
CA SER A 131 12.27 1.73 -5.99
C SER A 131 13.11 1.10 -7.10
N PRO A 132 12.50 0.39 -8.06
CA PRO A 132 13.23 -0.19 -9.19
C PRO A 132 14.05 0.82 -9.98
N ALA A 133 13.57 2.08 -10.06
CA ALA A 133 14.23 3.16 -10.79
C ALA A 133 15.60 3.57 -10.20
N LEU A 134 15.85 3.25 -8.92
CA LEU A 134 17.12 3.52 -8.24
C LEU A 134 18.05 2.31 -8.21
N GLY A 135 17.60 1.16 -8.68
CA GLY A 135 18.40 -0.05 -8.80
C GLY A 135 19.11 -0.40 -7.48
N GLN A 136 20.43 -0.61 -7.56
CA GLN A 136 21.28 -0.99 -6.43
C GLN A 136 21.57 0.15 -5.42
N ALA A 137 21.14 1.38 -5.70
CA ALA A 137 21.35 2.49 -4.77
C ALA A 137 20.46 2.39 -3.53
N VAL A 138 19.38 1.63 -3.59
CA VAL A 138 18.44 1.37 -2.47
C VAL A 138 18.52 -0.09 -2.03
N HIS A 139 18.00 -0.37 -0.82
CA HIS A 139 17.95 -1.76 -0.34
C HIS A 139 17.14 -2.63 -1.33
N PRO A 140 17.72 -3.70 -1.89
CA PRO A 140 17.02 -4.55 -2.86
C PRO A 140 15.84 -5.29 -2.21
N PRO A 141 14.94 -5.88 -3.00
CA PRO A 141 13.96 -6.83 -2.47
C PRO A 141 14.63 -7.94 -1.70
N LEU A 142 14.07 -8.28 -0.55
CA LEU A 142 14.61 -9.29 0.36
C LEU A 142 14.38 -10.69 -0.21
N GLN A 143 15.40 -11.53 -0.05
CA GLN A 143 15.39 -12.93 -0.47
C GLN A 143 15.51 -13.86 0.75
N ALA A 144 15.22 -15.15 0.57
CA ALA A 144 15.46 -16.15 1.59
C ALA A 144 16.95 -16.15 1.98
N GLY A 145 17.21 -16.16 3.29
CA GLY A 145 18.55 -16.05 3.88
C GLY A 145 18.93 -14.62 4.28
N ASP A 146 18.24 -13.59 3.81
CA ASP A 146 18.52 -12.21 4.20
C ASP A 146 18.14 -11.94 5.65
N ALA A 147 18.87 -11.05 6.29
CA ALA A 147 18.58 -10.56 7.63
C ALA A 147 18.52 -9.03 7.63
N ILE A 148 17.44 -8.49 8.23
CA ILE A 148 17.26 -7.04 8.33
C ILE A 148 17.32 -6.60 9.80
N ALA A 149 18.13 -5.59 10.07
CA ALA A 149 18.24 -5.01 11.41
C ALA A 149 16.98 -4.25 11.79
N THR A 150 16.66 -4.24 13.09
CA THR A 150 15.56 -3.47 13.65
C THR A 150 16.12 -2.36 14.54
N GLY A 151 15.49 -1.19 14.50
CA GLY A 151 15.85 -0.05 15.33
C GLY A 151 15.44 -0.25 16.79
N ARG A 152 15.69 0.78 17.61
CA ARG A 152 15.25 0.83 19.00
C ARG A 152 13.86 1.46 19.10
N PRO A 153 12.94 0.90 19.91
CA PRO A 153 11.64 1.51 20.15
C PRO A 153 11.75 2.97 20.62
N ALA A 154 11.02 3.87 19.98
CA ALA A 154 10.98 5.29 20.36
C ALA A 154 10.12 5.54 21.62
N ARG A 155 9.15 4.65 21.85
CA ARG A 155 8.27 4.66 23.02
C ARG A 155 7.92 3.24 23.44
N ALA A 156 7.56 3.06 24.69
CA ALA A 156 7.00 1.80 25.17
C ALA A 156 5.60 1.59 24.58
N VAL A 157 5.36 0.39 24.06
CA VAL A 157 4.05 -0.10 23.63
C VAL A 157 3.88 -1.52 24.14
N TYR A 158 2.64 -1.93 24.35
CA TYR A 158 2.33 -3.24 24.90
C TYR A 158 1.73 -4.14 23.81
N PRO A 159 2.07 -5.44 23.80
CA PRO A 159 1.44 -6.40 22.91
C PRO A 159 -0.07 -6.48 23.19
N GLY A 160 -0.86 -6.92 22.20
CA GLY A 160 -2.32 -6.92 22.26
C GLY A 160 -2.99 -5.60 21.79
N ARG A 161 -2.22 -4.56 21.59
CA ARG A 161 -2.66 -3.30 20.99
C ARG A 161 -3.18 -3.51 19.59
N PHE A 162 -4.37 -3.02 19.22
CA PHE A 162 -5.01 -3.35 17.96
C PHE A 162 -5.82 -2.21 17.35
N LEU A 163 -6.06 -2.29 16.05
CA LEU A 163 -7.01 -1.43 15.33
C LEU A 163 -8.27 -2.26 15.07
N PRO A 164 -9.44 -1.83 15.59
CA PRO A 164 -10.68 -2.59 15.44
C PRO A 164 -11.19 -2.59 13.99
N PRO A 165 -11.96 -3.61 13.57
CA PRO A 165 -12.41 -3.76 12.17
C PRO A 165 -13.14 -2.55 11.59
N GLU A 166 -13.96 -1.88 12.40
CA GLU A 166 -14.73 -0.70 11.99
C GLU A 166 -13.87 0.53 11.67
N ALA A 167 -12.63 0.56 12.15
CA ALA A 167 -11.65 1.63 11.86
C ALA A 167 -10.74 1.31 10.66
N ARG A 168 -10.90 0.16 10.04
CA ARG A 168 -10.11 -0.28 8.88
C ARG A 168 -10.82 0.06 7.58
N PRO A 169 -10.10 0.26 6.46
CA PRO A 169 -10.72 0.35 5.15
C PRO A 169 -11.52 -0.93 4.83
N ALA A 170 -12.68 -0.75 4.21
CA ALA A 170 -13.47 -1.88 3.73
C ALA A 170 -12.91 -2.37 2.39
N TYR A 171 -11.93 -3.26 2.42
CA TYR A 171 -11.40 -3.91 1.22
C TYR A 171 -12.47 -4.84 0.64
N ARG A 172 -12.96 -4.48 -0.55
CA ARG A 172 -14.06 -5.18 -1.26
C ARG A 172 -13.58 -5.68 -2.60
N ASP A 173 -14.22 -6.71 -3.14
CA ASP A 173 -13.90 -7.25 -4.47
C ASP A 173 -14.19 -6.26 -5.60
N LEU A 174 -15.13 -5.33 -5.38
CA LEU A 174 -15.50 -4.28 -6.32
C LEU A 174 -15.65 -2.94 -5.58
N PRO A 175 -14.53 -2.24 -5.27
CA PRO A 175 -14.62 -0.91 -4.67
C PRO A 175 -15.05 0.13 -5.70
N THR A 176 -15.78 1.14 -5.23
CA THR A 176 -16.01 2.37 -5.98
C THR A 176 -14.99 3.41 -5.54
N LEU A 177 -14.11 3.81 -6.46
CA LEU A 177 -13.03 4.77 -6.22
C LEU A 177 -13.52 6.18 -6.53
N GLU A 178 -13.32 7.09 -5.59
CA GLU A 178 -13.61 8.50 -5.82
C GLU A 178 -12.51 9.15 -6.65
N VAL A 179 -12.91 9.97 -7.61
CA VAL A 179 -12.01 10.65 -8.54
C VAL A 179 -12.32 12.13 -8.64
N ILE A 180 -11.27 12.94 -8.82
CA ILE A 180 -11.36 14.35 -9.20
C ILE A 180 -11.11 14.43 -10.71
N PRO A 181 -11.91 15.22 -11.47
CA PRO A 181 -11.67 15.43 -12.89
C PRO A 181 -10.23 15.84 -13.19
N GLY A 182 -9.65 15.23 -14.21
CA GLY A 182 -8.29 15.51 -14.65
C GLY A 182 -8.17 16.77 -15.50
N PRO A 183 -6.95 17.24 -15.74
CA PRO A 183 -6.70 18.47 -16.49
C PRO A 183 -7.04 18.38 -17.98
N GLN A 184 -7.19 17.18 -18.55
CA GLN A 184 -7.58 16.96 -19.94
C GLN A 184 -8.97 16.29 -20.05
N LEU A 185 -9.87 16.50 -19.09
CA LEU A 185 -11.23 15.92 -19.17
C LEU A 185 -11.94 16.26 -20.48
N GLU A 186 -11.75 17.46 -21.00
CA GLU A 186 -12.36 17.93 -22.25
C GLU A 186 -11.79 17.26 -23.52
N ALA A 187 -10.65 16.55 -23.42
CA ALA A 187 -10.12 15.75 -24.53
C ALA A 187 -10.93 14.46 -24.79
N PHE A 188 -11.83 14.10 -23.88
CA PHE A 188 -12.63 12.88 -23.96
C PHE A 188 -14.05 13.18 -24.40
N THR A 189 -14.60 12.31 -25.26
CA THR A 189 -16.00 12.42 -25.68
C THR A 189 -16.96 12.26 -24.49
N LEU A 190 -18.18 12.77 -24.60
CA LEU A 190 -19.20 12.61 -23.54
C LEU A 190 -19.49 11.12 -23.27
N GLU A 191 -19.51 10.30 -24.31
CA GLU A 191 -19.66 8.84 -24.19
C GLU A 191 -18.45 8.21 -23.48
N GLY A 192 -17.23 8.71 -23.76
CA GLY A 192 -16.00 8.27 -23.09
C GLY A 192 -16.00 8.64 -21.60
N GLN A 193 -16.41 9.85 -21.26
CA GLN A 193 -16.57 10.25 -19.85
C GLN A 193 -17.64 9.43 -19.13
N ALA A 194 -18.77 9.16 -19.79
CA ALA A 194 -19.82 8.29 -19.25
C ALA A 194 -19.33 6.84 -19.09
N ALA A 195 -18.62 6.30 -20.09
CA ALA A 195 -18.00 4.98 -19.99
C ALA A 195 -17.06 4.88 -18.79
N PHE A 196 -16.24 5.91 -18.52
CA PHE A 196 -15.36 5.97 -17.35
C PHE A 196 -16.13 5.95 -16.03
N LEU A 197 -17.16 6.78 -15.87
CA LEU A 197 -17.87 6.96 -14.60
C LEU A 197 -18.89 5.86 -14.29
N PHE A 198 -19.49 5.24 -15.32
CA PHE A 198 -20.53 4.22 -15.15
C PHE A 198 -20.05 2.81 -15.47
N GLY A 199 -18.84 2.68 -16.02
CA GLY A 199 -18.23 1.40 -16.36
C GLY A 199 -17.68 0.65 -15.15
N GLU A 200 -17.48 -0.64 -15.34
CA GLU A 200 -16.72 -1.50 -14.44
C GLU A 200 -15.44 -1.95 -15.13
N TYR A 201 -14.33 -1.87 -14.42
CA TYR A 201 -13.01 -2.13 -14.97
C TYR A 201 -12.32 -3.25 -14.20
N ALA A 202 -11.85 -4.27 -14.91
CA ALA A 202 -11.01 -5.33 -14.35
C ALA A 202 -9.55 -4.86 -14.24
N VAL A 203 -8.90 -5.20 -13.14
CA VAL A 203 -7.46 -4.99 -12.97
C VAL A 203 -6.71 -6.08 -13.75
N ARG A 204 -5.91 -5.68 -14.73
CA ARG A 204 -5.18 -6.62 -15.59
C ARG A 204 -4.04 -7.29 -14.84
N MET A 205 -3.67 -8.50 -15.28
CA MET A 205 -2.58 -9.29 -14.70
C MET A 205 -1.20 -8.61 -14.81
N ASP A 206 -0.99 -7.76 -15.82
CA ASP A 206 0.23 -6.99 -16.05
C ASP A 206 0.28 -5.65 -15.26
N SER A 207 -0.56 -5.52 -14.23
CA SER A 207 -0.54 -4.41 -13.28
C SER A 207 0.57 -4.60 -12.24
N ASP A 208 1.25 -3.50 -11.90
CA ASP A 208 2.36 -3.49 -10.96
C ASP A 208 2.38 -2.21 -10.11
N ARG A 209 3.46 -2.00 -9.36
CA ARG A 209 3.65 -0.81 -8.53
C ARG A 209 3.82 0.51 -9.33
N MET A 210 4.11 0.45 -10.63
CA MET A 210 4.15 1.64 -11.51
C MET A 210 2.75 2.10 -11.89
N GLY A 211 1.83 1.17 -12.19
CA GLY A 211 0.48 1.49 -12.60
C GLY A 211 -0.43 0.27 -12.70
N TYR A 212 -1.67 0.46 -12.28
CA TYR A 212 -2.72 -0.53 -12.45
C TYR A 212 -3.41 -0.31 -13.80
N ARG A 213 -3.18 -1.26 -14.71
CA ARG A 213 -3.81 -1.30 -16.04
C ARG A 213 -5.20 -1.87 -15.89
N LEU A 214 -6.17 -1.17 -16.45
CA LEU A 214 -7.56 -1.56 -16.32
C LEU A 214 -8.13 -1.95 -17.68
N GLU A 215 -9.08 -2.87 -17.68
CA GLU A 215 -9.78 -3.35 -18.87
C GLU A 215 -11.30 -3.25 -18.65
N GLY A 216 -11.99 -2.56 -19.57
CA GLY A 216 -13.42 -2.33 -19.49
C GLY A 216 -13.95 -1.58 -20.70
N PRO A 217 -15.10 -0.89 -20.55
CA PRO A 217 -15.65 -0.06 -21.63
C PRO A 217 -14.60 0.95 -22.11
N PRO A 218 -14.34 1.05 -23.44
CA PRO A 218 -13.34 1.95 -23.96
C PRO A 218 -13.72 3.43 -23.75
N ILE A 219 -12.73 4.24 -23.40
CA ILE A 219 -12.87 5.66 -23.16
C ILE A 219 -12.46 6.41 -24.43
N GLY A 220 -13.40 6.97 -25.14
CA GLY A 220 -13.18 7.67 -26.41
C GLY A 220 -12.58 9.06 -26.25
N HIS A 221 -11.68 9.45 -27.16
CA HIS A 221 -11.09 10.77 -27.29
C HIS A 221 -11.70 11.53 -28.46
N HIS A 222 -11.64 12.88 -28.44
CA HIS A 222 -11.98 13.71 -29.60
C HIS A 222 -10.86 13.70 -30.65
N ASP A 223 -9.62 14.04 -30.25
CA ASP A 223 -8.51 14.31 -31.16
C ASP A 223 -7.25 13.47 -30.87
N GLY A 224 -7.41 12.33 -30.19
CA GLY A 224 -6.29 11.42 -29.85
C GLY A 224 -5.89 11.50 -28.38
N ALA A 225 -4.97 10.61 -28.00
CA ALA A 225 -4.60 10.36 -26.61
C ALA A 225 -3.28 11.02 -26.19
N ASP A 226 -2.41 11.34 -27.15
CA ASP A 226 -1.07 11.83 -26.89
C ASP A 226 -1.05 13.33 -26.61
N ILE A 227 -0.30 13.71 -25.58
CA ILE A 227 -0.08 15.11 -25.20
C ILE A 227 1.42 15.36 -24.97
N THR A 228 1.84 16.62 -24.98
CA THR A 228 3.16 16.98 -24.48
C THR A 228 3.33 16.46 -23.05
N SER A 229 4.44 15.75 -22.81
CA SER A 229 4.70 15.13 -21.50
C SER A 229 4.62 16.17 -20.38
N GLN A 230 3.86 15.85 -19.35
CA GLN A 230 3.67 16.70 -18.17
C GLN A 230 3.82 15.89 -16.87
N GLY A 231 3.89 16.60 -15.73
CA GLY A 231 4.02 15.95 -14.43
C GLY A 231 2.85 15.03 -14.11
N LEU A 232 3.16 13.84 -13.57
CA LEU A 232 2.17 12.87 -13.10
C LEU A 232 2.07 12.89 -11.58
N ALA A 233 0.87 12.81 -11.03
CA ALA A 233 0.65 12.52 -9.62
C ALA A 233 0.35 11.02 -9.44
N ILE A 234 0.61 10.46 -8.26
CA ILE A 234 0.07 9.15 -7.86
C ILE A 234 -1.46 9.26 -7.86
N GLY A 235 -2.14 8.26 -8.41
CA GLY A 235 -3.58 8.26 -8.60
C GLY A 235 -4.05 8.85 -9.93
N THR A 236 -3.18 9.47 -10.73
CA THR A 236 -3.54 9.95 -12.08
C THR A 236 -4.04 8.80 -12.93
N VAL A 237 -5.19 8.97 -13.57
CA VAL A 237 -5.79 8.03 -14.52
C VAL A 237 -5.46 8.51 -15.93
N GLN A 238 -4.50 7.86 -16.56
CA GLN A 238 -4.15 8.09 -17.96
C GLN A 238 -4.94 7.17 -18.88
N VAL A 239 -5.29 7.68 -20.07
CA VAL A 239 -5.99 6.89 -21.09
C VAL A 239 -5.21 6.98 -22.40
N PRO A 240 -4.46 5.94 -22.78
CA PRO A 240 -3.80 5.86 -24.08
C PRO A 240 -4.80 5.65 -25.20
N ALA A 241 -4.32 5.63 -26.45
CA ALA A 241 -5.14 5.49 -27.68
C ALA A 241 -6.02 4.23 -27.71
N SER A 242 -5.68 3.19 -26.93
CA SER A 242 -6.53 2.00 -26.78
C SER A 242 -7.85 2.24 -26.06
N GLY A 243 -8.02 3.42 -25.41
CA GLY A 243 -9.17 3.73 -24.58
C GLY A 243 -9.20 2.99 -23.23
N GLN A 244 -8.16 2.22 -22.89
CA GLN A 244 -8.11 1.47 -21.63
C GLN A 244 -7.36 2.29 -20.56
N PRO A 245 -8.00 2.58 -19.40
CA PRO A 245 -7.39 3.45 -18.40
C PRO A 245 -6.26 2.77 -17.63
N MET A 246 -5.30 3.58 -17.18
CA MET A 246 -4.20 3.16 -16.34
C MET A 246 -4.06 4.11 -15.15
N VAL A 247 -4.14 3.60 -13.92
CA VAL A 247 -4.00 4.39 -12.69
C VAL A 247 -2.56 4.35 -12.22
N MET A 248 -1.93 5.50 -12.10
CA MET A 248 -0.53 5.64 -11.64
C MET A 248 -0.41 5.30 -10.16
N MET A 249 0.48 4.33 -9.83
CA MET A 249 0.68 3.84 -8.47
C MET A 249 2.01 4.34 -7.85
N SER A 250 2.47 3.74 -6.77
CA SER A 250 3.56 4.26 -5.92
C SER A 250 4.90 4.46 -6.65
N ASP A 251 5.24 3.60 -7.61
CA ASP A 251 6.47 3.70 -8.41
C ASP A 251 6.26 4.38 -9.77
N ALA A 252 5.12 5.07 -9.96
CA ALA A 252 4.80 5.76 -11.20
C ALA A 252 5.92 6.71 -11.65
N PRO A 253 6.15 6.84 -12.96
CA PRO A 253 7.09 7.78 -13.51
C PRO A 253 6.74 9.21 -13.11
N THR A 254 7.69 10.11 -13.20
CA THR A 254 7.47 11.51 -12.79
C THR A 254 6.74 12.33 -13.84
N THR A 255 6.78 11.88 -15.09
CA THR A 255 6.13 12.52 -16.25
C THR A 255 5.45 11.48 -17.13
N GLY A 256 4.44 11.89 -17.89
CA GLY A 256 3.75 11.06 -18.87
C GLY A 256 3.13 11.89 -20.00
N GLY A 257 2.92 11.25 -21.15
CA GLY A 257 2.48 11.87 -22.38
C GLY A 257 1.08 11.46 -22.85
N TYR A 258 0.24 10.88 -21.97
CA TYR A 258 -1.15 10.56 -22.29
C TYR A 258 -2.12 11.49 -21.57
N THR A 259 -3.28 11.69 -22.18
CA THR A 259 -4.39 12.46 -21.60
C THR A 259 -4.82 11.90 -20.24
N GLN A 260 -5.08 12.78 -19.29
CA GLN A 260 -5.44 12.45 -17.91
C GLN A 260 -6.92 12.77 -17.68
N ILE A 261 -7.76 11.73 -17.61
CA ILE A 261 -9.20 11.89 -17.43
C ILE A 261 -9.58 12.28 -15.99
N ALA A 262 -8.85 11.74 -15.01
CA ALA A 262 -9.15 11.91 -13.59
C ALA A 262 -7.92 11.68 -12.71
N VAL A 263 -8.07 11.96 -11.40
CA VAL A 263 -7.13 11.55 -10.35
C VAL A 263 -7.91 10.84 -9.26
N VAL A 264 -7.55 9.60 -8.95
CA VAL A 264 -8.09 8.85 -7.79
C VAL A 264 -7.67 9.55 -6.51
N VAL A 265 -8.60 9.77 -5.59
CA VAL A 265 -8.32 10.43 -4.32
C VAL A 265 -7.41 9.57 -3.43
N SER A 266 -6.52 10.20 -2.67
CA SER A 266 -5.54 9.49 -1.83
C SER A 266 -6.18 8.54 -0.81
N ALA A 267 -7.42 8.81 -0.40
CA ALA A 267 -8.19 7.96 0.51
C ALA A 267 -8.60 6.62 -0.10
N ASP A 268 -8.66 6.51 -1.43
CA ASP A 268 -9.11 5.33 -2.16
C ASP A 268 -7.98 4.56 -2.84
N LEU A 269 -6.77 5.13 -2.93
CA LEU A 269 -5.61 4.38 -3.42
C LEU A 269 -5.34 3.08 -2.65
N PRO A 270 -5.51 3.02 -1.30
CA PRO A 270 -5.47 1.78 -0.56
C PRO A 270 -6.48 0.72 -1.05
N LEU A 271 -7.68 1.13 -1.43
CA LEU A 271 -8.71 0.20 -1.93
C LEU A 271 -8.32 -0.37 -3.29
N LEU A 272 -7.81 0.48 -4.19
CA LEU A 272 -7.30 0.04 -5.50
C LEU A 272 -6.09 -0.89 -5.33
N ALA A 273 -5.14 -0.52 -4.47
CA ALA A 273 -3.94 -1.33 -4.23
C ALA A 273 -4.28 -2.76 -3.82
N GLN A 274 -5.33 -2.95 -3.02
CA GLN A 274 -5.77 -4.27 -2.58
C GLN A 274 -6.63 -5.04 -3.61
N CYS A 275 -6.86 -4.49 -4.81
CA CYS A 275 -7.48 -5.24 -5.91
C CYS A 275 -6.42 -6.12 -6.59
N PRO A 276 -6.44 -7.46 -6.43
CA PRO A 276 -5.38 -8.30 -6.97
C PRO A 276 -5.34 -8.26 -8.52
N PRO A 277 -4.15 -8.13 -9.13
CA PRO A 277 -4.01 -8.25 -10.57
C PRO A 277 -4.62 -9.54 -11.13
N GLY A 278 -5.40 -9.41 -12.21
CA GLY A 278 -6.11 -10.51 -12.85
C GLY A 278 -7.42 -10.94 -12.19
N MET A 279 -7.74 -10.45 -10.98
CA MET A 279 -8.97 -10.82 -10.26
C MET A 279 -9.75 -9.60 -9.77
N GLY A 280 -9.08 -8.51 -9.43
CA GLY A 280 -9.70 -7.31 -8.90
C GLY A 280 -10.53 -6.56 -9.94
N ARG A 281 -11.54 -5.82 -9.47
CA ARG A 281 -12.41 -4.97 -10.30
C ARG A 281 -12.65 -3.67 -9.57
N VAL A 282 -12.89 -2.58 -10.32
CA VAL A 282 -13.16 -1.25 -9.75
C VAL A 282 -14.23 -0.52 -10.53
N ARG A 283 -14.88 0.45 -9.87
CA ARG A 283 -15.73 1.49 -10.46
C ARG A 283 -15.23 2.85 -10.04
N PHE A 284 -15.63 3.88 -10.77
CA PHE A 284 -15.28 5.26 -10.46
C PHE A 284 -16.50 6.11 -10.13
N ARG A 285 -16.30 7.08 -9.25
CA ARG A 285 -17.32 8.08 -8.91
C ARG A 285 -16.67 9.45 -8.75
N GLN A 286 -17.21 10.44 -9.40
CA GLN A 286 -16.71 11.81 -9.27
C GLN A 286 -16.96 12.37 -7.86
N THR A 287 -15.98 13.10 -7.35
CA THR A 287 -16.04 13.82 -6.08
C THR A 287 -15.41 15.22 -6.22
N THR A 288 -15.38 15.99 -5.13
CA THR A 288 -14.72 17.29 -5.08
C THR A 288 -13.42 17.24 -4.27
N VAL A 289 -12.52 18.20 -4.52
CA VAL A 289 -11.26 18.34 -3.75
C VAL A 289 -11.55 18.49 -2.26
N ALA A 290 -12.57 19.30 -1.90
CA ALA A 290 -12.94 19.52 -0.50
C ALA A 290 -13.40 18.23 0.19
N ALA A 291 -14.26 17.43 -0.47
CA ALA A 291 -14.72 16.14 0.05
C ALA A 291 -13.55 15.13 0.18
N ALA A 292 -12.70 15.04 -0.85
CA ALA A 292 -11.52 14.16 -0.83
C ALA A 292 -10.56 14.49 0.32
N GLN A 293 -10.27 15.78 0.53
CA GLN A 293 -9.41 16.22 1.63
C GLN A 293 -10.05 16.00 3.01
N ALA A 294 -11.36 16.21 3.15
CA ALA A 294 -12.08 15.95 4.40
C ALA A 294 -12.03 14.46 4.75
N ARG A 295 -12.26 13.60 3.75
CA ARG A 295 -12.21 12.13 3.91
C ARG A 295 -10.80 11.65 4.28
N TRP A 296 -9.76 12.18 3.65
CA TRP A 296 -8.37 11.85 4.02
C TRP A 296 -8.04 12.24 5.44
N ARG A 297 -8.38 13.47 5.86
CA ARG A 297 -8.17 13.91 7.24
C ARG A 297 -8.92 13.03 8.25
N TRP A 298 -10.16 12.66 7.93
CA TRP A 298 -10.96 11.77 8.77
C TRP A 298 -10.32 10.39 8.93
N LEU A 299 -9.82 9.79 7.84
CA LEU A 299 -9.13 8.48 7.89
C LEU A 299 -7.86 8.53 8.74
N VAL A 300 -7.03 9.56 8.54
CA VAL A 300 -5.77 9.70 9.29
C VAL A 300 -6.05 9.96 10.78
N HIS A 301 -6.96 10.86 11.11
CA HIS A 301 -7.35 11.13 12.49
C HIS A 301 -8.03 9.92 13.14
N GLY A 302 -8.92 9.26 12.41
CA GLY A 302 -9.61 8.05 12.86
C GLY A 302 -8.64 6.92 13.20
N LEU A 303 -7.58 6.74 12.40
CA LEU A 303 -6.54 5.76 12.69
C LEU A 303 -5.90 6.00 14.05
N GLU A 304 -5.49 7.25 14.33
CA GLU A 304 -4.78 7.59 15.58
C GLU A 304 -5.66 7.44 16.82
N THR A 305 -6.94 7.78 16.69
CA THR A 305 -7.91 7.79 17.81
C THR A 305 -8.61 6.45 18.04
N SER A 306 -8.57 5.55 17.06
CA SER A 306 -9.27 4.25 17.11
C SER A 306 -8.40 3.09 17.61
N ILE A 307 -7.10 3.30 17.80
CA ILE A 307 -6.22 2.27 18.35
C ILE A 307 -6.67 1.99 19.80
N ARG A 308 -6.88 0.71 20.09
CA ARG A 308 -7.28 0.21 21.42
C ARG A 308 -6.12 -0.52 22.08
N GLU A 309 -5.97 -0.32 23.38
CA GLU A 309 -5.08 -1.12 24.21
C GLU A 309 -5.83 -2.40 24.66
N PRO A 310 -5.08 -3.50 24.93
CA PRO A 310 -5.71 -4.74 25.40
C PRO A 310 -6.39 -4.53 26.75
N GLU A 311 -7.54 -5.15 26.96
CA GLU A 311 -8.10 -5.33 28.30
C GLU A 311 -7.25 -6.37 29.06
N GLU A 312 -7.09 -6.21 30.38
CA GLU A 312 -6.23 -7.07 31.22
C GLU A 312 -6.56 -8.58 31.07
N ASP A 313 -7.83 -8.91 30.86
CA ASP A 313 -8.30 -10.30 30.66
C ASP A 313 -8.02 -10.88 29.26
N SER A 314 -7.61 -10.07 28.28
CA SER A 314 -7.35 -10.52 26.89
C SER A 314 -5.89 -10.94 26.62
N LEU A 315 -5.03 -10.86 27.63
CA LEU A 315 -3.59 -11.10 27.53
C LEU A 315 -3.18 -12.57 27.23
N GLY A 316 -4.10 -13.53 27.31
CA GLY A 316 -3.81 -14.94 27.03
C GLY A 316 -3.28 -15.25 25.62
N TRP A 317 -3.54 -14.41 24.61
CA TRP A 317 -3.00 -14.53 23.24
C TRP A 317 -1.64 -13.85 23.05
N VAL A 318 -1.25 -13.05 24.00
CA VAL A 318 -0.15 -12.10 23.89
C VAL A 318 1.18 -12.71 24.29
N ASP A 319 1.19 -13.72 25.16
CA ASP A 319 2.39 -14.35 25.72
C ASP A 319 2.80 -15.65 25.04
N GLY A 320 2.13 -16.05 23.96
CA GLY A 320 2.54 -17.21 23.14
C GLY A 320 2.49 -18.52 23.94
N ALA A 321 1.33 -18.78 24.60
CA ALA A 321 1.06 -20.09 25.19
C ALA A 321 0.76 -21.14 24.11
#